data_309034d63257e460d31c962d78d0ea40
#
_entry.id   309034d63257e460d31c962d78d0ea40
#
_cell.length_a   1.000
_cell.length_b   1.000
_cell.length_c   1.000
_cell.angle_alpha   90.00
_cell.angle_beta   90.00
_cell.angle_gamma   90.00
#
_symmetry.space_group_name_H-M   'P 1'
#
loop_
_entity.id
_entity.type
_entity.pdbx_description
1 polymer ?
#
loop_
_entity_poly.entity_id
_entity_poly.type
_entity_poly.pdbx_seq_one_letter_code
_entity_poly.pdbx_strand_id
1 'polypeptide(L)'
;TRTVTHQASGASCTVHAFGATVISFKAGSGRECLFVSRDAILDGTKAIRGGIPLVFPQFGQPDESMPQHGFLRNNFWTLDEDSIHDNDQEAGMSYSLYLKDAKNSRGGPWSTDTAFDCKCVYSIAISGSKMTTTLEIQNCGNTAFPFQTLQHTYLSVEENGALDPTQCYVKGLEGY
;
A
#
# COMPACT_ATOMS: atom_id res chain seq x y z
N THR A 1 -4.22 -12.50 4.97
CA THR A 1 -3.04 -11.76 5.46
C THR A 1 -1.81 -12.65 5.42
N ARG A 2 -0.66 -12.05 5.16
CA ARG A 2 0.66 -12.67 5.24
C ARG A 2 1.57 -11.82 6.12
N THR A 3 2.37 -12.47 6.95
CA THR A 3 3.37 -11.80 7.79
C THR A 3 4.76 -12.31 7.41
N VAL A 4 5.72 -11.40 7.29
CA VAL A 4 7.15 -11.71 7.26
C VAL A 4 7.80 -11.15 8.52
N THR A 5 8.84 -11.82 8.98
CA THR A 5 9.63 -11.41 10.14
C THR A 5 11.10 -11.47 9.76
N HIS A 6 11.81 -10.40 9.98
CA HIS A 6 13.27 -10.35 9.87
C HIS A 6 13.86 -10.91 11.15
N GLN A 7 14.30 -12.17 11.10
CA GLN A 7 14.75 -12.93 12.29
C GLN A 7 15.91 -12.24 13.01
N ALA A 8 16.84 -11.66 12.25
CA ALA A 8 18.01 -11.01 12.83
C ALA A 8 17.68 -9.79 13.72
N SER A 9 16.59 -9.06 13.43
CA SER A 9 16.21 -7.85 14.19
C SER A 9 14.90 -7.97 14.96
N GLY A 10 14.10 -9.00 14.71
CA GLY A 10 12.75 -9.14 15.26
C GLY A 10 11.69 -8.22 14.65
N ALA A 11 12.06 -7.40 13.65
CA ALA A 11 11.07 -6.57 12.93
C ALA A 11 10.08 -7.46 12.15
N SER A 12 8.82 -7.04 12.07
CA SER A 12 7.79 -7.79 11.35
C SER A 12 6.83 -6.88 10.57
N CYS A 13 6.33 -7.39 9.45
CA CYS A 13 5.37 -6.69 8.61
C CYS A 13 4.23 -7.62 8.22
N THR A 14 3.00 -7.15 8.36
CA THR A 14 1.79 -7.88 7.95
C THR A 14 1.10 -7.16 6.81
N VAL A 15 0.83 -7.89 5.74
CA VAL A 15 0.13 -7.38 4.55
C VAL A 15 -1.18 -8.12 4.36
N HIS A 16 -2.23 -7.37 4.06
CA HIS A 16 -3.52 -7.91 3.67
C HIS A 16 -3.59 -7.97 2.14
N ALA A 17 -3.97 -9.11 1.57
CA ALA A 17 -4.03 -9.28 0.11
C ALA A 17 -5.00 -8.33 -0.59
N PHE A 18 -6.06 -7.89 0.10
CA PHE A 18 -6.95 -6.85 -0.42
C PHE A 18 -6.25 -5.49 -0.37
N GLY A 19 -6.01 -4.91 -1.54
CA GLY A 19 -5.25 -3.69 -1.74
C GLY A 19 -3.74 -3.85 -1.58
N ALA A 20 -3.20 -5.07 -1.38
CA ALA A 20 -1.84 -5.31 -0.90
C ALA A 20 -1.49 -4.39 0.28
N THR A 21 -2.49 -4.12 1.13
CA THR A 21 -2.39 -3.09 2.18
C THR A 21 -1.49 -3.58 3.30
N VAL A 22 -0.38 -2.89 3.54
CA VAL A 22 0.45 -3.11 4.74
C VAL A 22 -0.37 -2.63 5.94
N ILE A 23 -0.76 -3.54 6.82
CA ILE A 23 -1.64 -3.24 7.97
C ILE A 23 -0.89 -3.20 9.30
N SER A 24 0.35 -3.66 9.35
CA SER A 24 1.21 -3.58 10.53
C SER A 24 2.67 -3.55 10.10
N PHE A 25 3.45 -2.69 10.72
CA PHE A 25 4.90 -2.73 10.72
C PHE A 25 5.38 -2.54 12.14
N LYS A 26 5.89 -3.61 12.73
CA LYS A 26 6.56 -3.58 14.02
C LYS A 26 8.05 -3.49 13.82
N ALA A 27 8.66 -2.42 14.32
CA ALA A 27 10.11 -2.31 14.39
C ALA A 27 10.70 -3.40 15.27
N GLY A 28 12.01 -3.67 15.17
CA GLY A 28 12.72 -4.65 16.01
C GLY A 28 12.61 -4.38 17.52
N SER A 29 12.30 -3.14 17.91
CA SER A 29 11.94 -2.78 19.29
C SER A 29 10.56 -3.25 19.75
N GLY A 30 9.75 -3.82 18.86
CA GLY A 30 8.35 -4.18 19.09
C GLY A 30 7.34 -3.03 18.89
N ARG A 31 7.80 -1.80 18.60
CA ARG A 31 6.94 -0.64 18.37
C ARG A 31 6.14 -0.81 17.07
N GLU A 32 4.80 -0.68 17.16
CA GLU A 32 3.94 -0.58 15.99
C GLU A 32 4.06 0.83 15.38
N CYS A 33 4.41 0.90 14.10
CA CYS A 33 4.66 2.15 13.38
C CYS A 33 3.46 2.63 12.55
N LEU A 34 2.48 1.75 12.30
CA LEU A 34 1.31 2.05 11.50
C LEU A 34 0.04 2.08 12.35
N PHE A 35 -0.90 2.92 11.93
CA PHE A 35 -2.23 2.99 12.51
C PHE A 35 -3.24 2.29 11.60
N VAL A 36 -4.08 1.44 12.17
CA VAL A 36 -5.26 0.86 11.53
C VAL A 36 -6.47 1.15 12.41
N SER A 37 -7.54 1.69 11.81
CA SER A 37 -8.79 1.97 12.52
C SER A 37 -9.36 0.71 13.16
N ARG A 38 -9.91 0.83 14.37
CA ARG A 38 -10.67 -0.25 15.02
C ARG A 38 -11.89 -0.68 14.21
N ASP A 39 -12.45 0.24 13.41
CA ASP A 39 -13.60 0.01 12.54
C ASP A 39 -13.18 -0.40 11.11
N ALA A 40 -11.90 -0.72 10.90
CA ALA A 40 -11.43 -1.17 9.59
C ALA A 40 -12.06 -2.52 9.22
N ILE A 41 -12.62 -2.60 8.01
CA ILE A 41 -13.21 -3.81 7.46
C ILE A 41 -12.12 -4.59 6.73
N LEU A 42 -11.87 -5.83 7.16
CA LEU A 42 -10.81 -6.69 6.62
C LEU A 42 -11.36 -7.89 5.82
N ASP A 43 -12.59 -7.79 5.33
CA ASP A 43 -13.27 -8.87 4.58
C ASP A 43 -13.15 -8.73 3.05
N GLY A 44 -12.48 -7.68 2.56
CA GLY A 44 -12.31 -7.42 1.13
C GLY A 44 -13.49 -6.70 0.47
N THR A 45 -14.44 -6.18 1.23
CA THR A 45 -15.60 -5.45 0.68
C THR A 45 -15.35 -3.95 0.52
N LYS A 46 -14.47 -3.38 1.35
CA LYS A 46 -14.11 -1.96 1.33
C LYS A 46 -12.61 -1.77 1.54
N ALA A 47 -12.07 -0.69 0.96
CA ALA A 47 -10.68 -0.30 1.21
C ALA A 47 -10.40 -0.22 2.72
N ILE A 48 -9.30 -0.83 3.15
CA ILE A 48 -8.89 -0.86 4.56
C ILE A 48 -8.57 0.56 5.02
N ARG A 49 -9.18 0.97 6.13
CA ARG A 49 -8.92 2.28 6.74
C ARG A 49 -7.73 2.18 7.69
N GLY A 50 -6.56 2.58 7.21
CA GLY A 50 -5.30 2.53 7.94
C GLY A 50 -4.21 1.78 7.21
N GLY A 51 -3.05 1.66 7.82
CA GLY A 51 -1.88 1.04 7.19
C GLY A 51 -1.34 1.87 6.03
N ILE A 52 -1.09 1.23 4.89
CA ILE A 52 -0.60 1.88 3.67
C ILE A 52 -1.49 1.49 2.47
N PRO A 53 -2.68 2.09 2.31
CA PRO A 53 -3.49 1.93 1.11
C PRO A 53 -2.79 2.50 -0.13
N LEU A 54 -2.88 1.80 -1.25
CA LEU A 54 -2.29 2.22 -2.53
C LEU A 54 -3.30 3.03 -3.33
N VAL A 55 -2.89 4.21 -3.79
CA VAL A 55 -3.67 5.12 -4.61
C VAL A 55 -3.20 5.02 -6.06
N PHE A 56 -4.08 4.71 -6.99
CA PHE A 56 -3.84 4.68 -8.44
C PHE A 56 -5.16 4.36 -9.18
N PRO A 57 -5.45 4.92 -10.36
CA PRO A 57 -4.63 5.86 -11.12
C PRO A 57 -4.95 7.33 -10.80
N GLN A 58 -5.79 7.62 -9.83
CA GLN A 58 -6.15 8.99 -9.44
C GLN A 58 -6.00 9.22 -7.93
N PHE A 59 -5.63 10.44 -7.55
CA PHE A 59 -5.74 10.93 -6.19
C PHE A 59 -7.02 11.75 -6.03
N GLY A 60 -7.72 11.61 -4.91
CA GLY A 60 -9.06 12.19 -4.79
C GLY A 60 -10.05 11.45 -5.68
N GLN A 61 -10.97 12.20 -6.29
CA GLN A 61 -11.99 11.66 -7.21
C GLN A 61 -12.25 12.62 -8.38
N PRO A 62 -11.22 13.01 -9.16
CA PRO A 62 -11.42 13.89 -10.32
C PRO A 62 -12.24 13.20 -11.44
N ASP A 63 -12.17 11.87 -11.56
CA ASP A 63 -13.03 11.06 -12.40
C ASP A 63 -14.03 10.31 -11.51
N GLU A 64 -15.30 10.74 -11.57
CA GLU A 64 -16.39 10.17 -10.76
C GLU A 64 -16.82 8.77 -11.21
N SER A 65 -16.38 8.31 -12.40
CA SER A 65 -16.60 6.92 -12.85
C SER A 65 -15.82 5.89 -12.07
N MET A 66 -14.81 6.34 -11.30
CA MET A 66 -14.02 5.52 -10.38
C MET A 66 -14.23 5.97 -8.94
N PRO A 67 -14.06 5.07 -7.97
CA PRO A 67 -14.09 5.48 -6.57
C PRO A 67 -12.90 6.40 -6.24
N GLN A 68 -13.06 7.16 -5.16
CA GLN A 68 -11.99 7.97 -4.61
C GLN A 68 -10.70 7.16 -4.46
N HIS A 69 -9.59 7.72 -4.94
CA HIS A 69 -8.25 7.13 -4.94
C HIS A 69 -8.06 5.93 -5.88
N GLY A 70 -8.99 5.74 -6.84
CA GLY A 70 -8.88 4.70 -7.85
C GLY A 70 -9.14 3.29 -7.33
N PHE A 71 -8.53 2.28 -7.94
CA PHE A 71 -8.96 0.89 -7.77
C PHE A 71 -7.94 -0.05 -7.11
N LEU A 72 -6.65 0.29 -6.97
CA LEU A 72 -5.66 -0.66 -6.44
C LEU A 72 -6.01 -1.16 -5.04
N ARG A 73 -6.47 -0.26 -4.17
CA ARG A 73 -6.84 -0.59 -2.79
C ARG A 73 -8.16 -1.37 -2.65
N ASN A 74 -8.90 -1.54 -3.76
CA ASN A 74 -10.22 -2.20 -3.80
C ASN A 74 -10.18 -3.57 -4.49
N ASN A 75 -9.00 -4.11 -4.76
CA ASN A 75 -8.84 -5.40 -5.41
C ASN A 75 -7.94 -6.33 -4.62
N PHE A 76 -8.13 -7.64 -4.78
CA PHE A 76 -7.20 -8.64 -4.25
C PHE A 76 -5.95 -8.70 -5.14
N TRP A 77 -4.80 -8.68 -4.51
CA TRP A 77 -3.50 -8.85 -5.14
C TRP A 77 -2.99 -10.27 -4.92
N THR A 78 -2.21 -10.75 -5.86
CA THR A 78 -1.57 -12.06 -5.78
C THR A 78 -0.21 -11.92 -5.12
N LEU A 79 0.02 -12.68 -4.05
CA LEU A 79 1.33 -12.81 -3.43
C LEU A 79 2.25 -13.60 -4.38
N ASP A 80 3.45 -13.11 -4.61
CA ASP A 80 4.53 -13.85 -5.24
C ASP A 80 5.25 -14.65 -4.14
N GLU A 81 4.92 -15.93 -4.02
CA GLU A 81 5.48 -16.81 -2.97
C GLU A 81 7.00 -16.96 -3.11
N ASP A 82 7.55 -16.89 -4.33
CA ASP A 82 8.99 -16.97 -4.58
C ASP A 82 9.73 -15.70 -4.18
N SER A 83 9.03 -14.59 -3.98
CA SER A 83 9.58 -13.33 -3.51
C SER A 83 9.82 -13.27 -2.01
N ILE A 84 9.25 -14.22 -1.25
CA ILE A 84 9.37 -14.22 0.20
C ILE A 84 10.81 -14.59 0.59
N HIS A 85 11.43 -13.71 1.34
CA HIS A 85 12.81 -13.92 1.80
C HIS A 85 13.00 -13.41 3.22
N ASP A 86 14.01 -13.98 3.87
CA ASP A 86 14.59 -13.52 5.15
C ASP A 86 16.08 -13.86 5.12
N ASN A 87 16.91 -12.85 5.25
CA ASN A 87 18.36 -12.98 5.28
C ASN A 87 18.96 -12.02 6.32
N ASP A 88 20.27 -11.95 6.45
CA ASP A 88 20.93 -11.12 7.46
C ASP A 88 20.67 -9.60 7.29
N GLN A 89 20.25 -9.17 6.12
CA GLN A 89 20.05 -7.75 5.82
C GLN A 89 18.60 -7.32 5.93
N GLU A 90 17.68 -8.13 5.40
CA GLU A 90 16.25 -7.80 5.35
C GLU A 90 15.38 -9.04 5.18
N ALA A 91 14.09 -8.88 5.51
CA ALA A 91 13.04 -9.80 5.13
C ALA A 91 11.99 -9.07 4.27
N GLY A 92 11.39 -9.77 3.32
CA GLY A 92 10.46 -9.10 2.42
C GLY A 92 9.53 -10.04 1.67
N MET A 93 8.62 -9.43 0.90
CA MET A 93 7.68 -10.10 0.01
C MET A 93 7.15 -9.12 -1.03
N SER A 94 6.59 -9.64 -2.13
CA SER A 94 5.99 -8.85 -3.19
C SER A 94 4.60 -9.35 -3.54
N TYR A 95 3.76 -8.41 -3.96
CA TYR A 95 2.42 -8.68 -4.49
C TYR A 95 2.29 -8.11 -5.90
N SER A 96 1.47 -8.72 -6.73
CA SER A 96 1.18 -8.20 -8.07
C SER A 96 -0.32 -8.14 -8.35
N LEU A 97 -0.71 -7.18 -9.21
CA LEU A 97 -2.04 -7.05 -9.77
C LEU A 97 -1.92 -6.66 -11.24
N TYR A 98 -2.51 -7.46 -12.12
CA TYR A 98 -2.71 -7.09 -13.53
C TYR A 98 -4.02 -6.32 -13.69
N LEU A 99 -4.04 -5.31 -14.55
CA LEU A 99 -5.26 -4.54 -14.81
C LEU A 99 -6.43 -5.43 -15.22
N LYS A 100 -6.20 -6.44 -16.07
CA LYS A 100 -7.22 -7.41 -16.49
C LYS A 100 -7.87 -8.18 -15.32
N ASP A 101 -7.13 -8.37 -14.22
CA ASP A 101 -7.57 -9.11 -13.04
C ASP A 101 -8.20 -8.17 -11.98
N ALA A 102 -8.09 -6.86 -12.16
CA ALA A 102 -8.73 -5.87 -11.30
C ALA A 102 -10.23 -5.85 -11.60
N LYS A 103 -11.04 -6.56 -10.82
CA LYS A 103 -12.48 -6.75 -11.06
C LYS A 103 -13.32 -5.62 -10.51
N ASN A 104 -12.80 -4.91 -9.50
CA ASN A 104 -13.55 -3.91 -8.76
C ASN A 104 -13.08 -2.50 -9.09
N SER A 105 -14.03 -1.58 -9.16
CA SER A 105 -13.73 -0.15 -9.07
C SER A 105 -12.94 0.44 -10.24
N ARG A 106 -12.89 -0.23 -11.38
CA ARG A 106 -12.39 0.35 -12.63
C ARG A 106 -13.47 1.19 -13.29
N GLY A 107 -13.09 2.29 -13.89
CA GLY A 107 -14.02 3.15 -14.61
C GLY A 107 -13.30 4.05 -15.60
N GLY A 108 -14.07 4.82 -16.37
CA GLY A 108 -13.54 5.73 -17.38
C GLY A 108 -12.56 5.06 -18.32
N PRO A 109 -11.41 5.69 -18.58
CA PRO A 109 -10.39 5.13 -19.48
C PRO A 109 -9.73 3.84 -18.96
N TRP A 110 -10.03 3.40 -17.73
CA TRP A 110 -9.52 2.18 -17.09
C TRP A 110 -10.56 1.04 -17.07
N SER A 111 -11.68 1.19 -17.77
CA SER A 111 -12.69 0.14 -17.90
C SER A 111 -12.17 -1.06 -18.71
N THR A 112 -12.96 -2.15 -18.75
CA THR A 112 -12.56 -3.38 -19.43
C THR A 112 -12.33 -3.22 -20.94
N ASP A 113 -12.92 -2.20 -21.55
CA ASP A 113 -12.86 -1.94 -23.01
C ASP A 113 -11.82 -0.87 -23.36
N THR A 114 -10.84 -0.67 -22.52
CA THR A 114 -9.80 0.35 -22.71
C THR A 114 -8.58 -0.20 -23.45
N ALA A 115 -7.86 0.70 -24.12
CA ALA A 115 -6.55 0.43 -24.69
C ALA A 115 -5.43 0.45 -23.61
N PHE A 116 -5.75 0.82 -22.38
CA PHE A 116 -4.79 0.81 -21.27
C PHE A 116 -4.60 -0.61 -20.73
N ASP A 117 -3.37 -0.99 -20.52
CA ASP A 117 -3.01 -2.22 -19.84
C ASP A 117 -1.78 -2.00 -18.96
N CYS A 118 -1.81 -2.51 -17.74
CA CYS A 118 -0.69 -2.40 -16.84
C CYS A 118 -0.60 -3.58 -15.87
N LYS A 119 0.61 -3.81 -15.40
CA LYS A 119 0.93 -4.64 -14.24
C LYS A 119 1.44 -3.74 -13.13
N CYS A 120 0.90 -3.91 -11.93
CA CYS A 120 1.41 -3.27 -10.72
C CYS A 120 2.11 -4.32 -9.87
N VAL A 121 3.29 -4.00 -9.35
CA VAL A 121 4.04 -4.82 -8.39
C VAL A 121 4.30 -3.97 -7.15
N TYR A 122 3.95 -4.49 -5.99
CA TYR A 122 4.20 -3.85 -4.71
C TYR A 122 5.12 -4.73 -3.87
N SER A 123 6.33 -4.23 -3.65
CA SER A 123 7.39 -4.91 -2.90
C SER A 123 7.59 -4.24 -1.55
N ILE A 124 7.72 -5.05 -0.51
CA ILE A 124 7.95 -4.62 0.85
C ILE A 124 9.20 -5.31 1.37
N ALA A 125 10.12 -4.55 1.97
CA ALA A 125 11.29 -5.07 2.67
C ALA A 125 11.43 -4.39 4.03
N ILE A 126 11.76 -5.15 5.06
CA ILE A 126 11.89 -4.69 6.43
C ILE A 126 13.22 -5.10 7.05
N SER A 127 13.77 -4.23 7.91
CA SER A 127 15.02 -4.47 8.62
C SER A 127 15.10 -3.54 9.85
N GLY A 128 15.18 -4.09 11.04
CA GLY A 128 15.30 -3.29 12.27
C GLY A 128 14.17 -2.28 12.46
N SER A 129 14.47 -1.01 12.30
CA SER A 129 13.48 0.09 12.34
C SER A 129 13.08 0.62 10.98
N LYS A 130 13.54 -0.02 9.89
CA LYS A 130 13.33 0.44 8.53
C LYS A 130 12.33 -0.45 7.81
N MET A 131 11.40 0.16 7.11
CA MET A 131 10.56 -0.46 6.08
C MET A 131 10.75 0.30 4.77
N THR A 132 11.00 -0.43 3.70
CA THR A 132 11.05 0.09 2.34
C THR A 132 9.89 -0.50 1.55
N THR A 133 9.14 0.35 0.88
CA THR A 133 8.03 -0.07 0.02
C THR A 133 8.22 0.52 -1.36
N THR A 134 8.05 -0.30 -2.39
CA THR A 134 8.18 0.10 -3.79
C THR A 134 6.93 -0.30 -4.55
N LEU A 135 6.26 0.67 -5.18
CA LEU A 135 5.18 0.42 -6.12
C LEU A 135 5.70 0.64 -7.53
N GLU A 136 5.79 -0.42 -8.30
CA GLU A 136 6.14 -0.40 -9.72
C GLU A 136 4.87 -0.50 -10.57
N ILE A 137 4.76 0.36 -11.58
CA ILE A 137 3.65 0.39 -12.54
C ILE A 137 4.24 0.19 -13.92
N GLN A 138 4.03 -0.98 -14.48
CA GLN A 138 4.49 -1.35 -15.82
C GLN A 138 3.36 -1.19 -16.81
N ASN A 139 3.55 -0.36 -17.85
CA ASN A 139 2.65 -0.30 -18.98
C ASN A 139 2.85 -1.57 -19.85
N CYS A 140 1.83 -2.41 -19.94
CA CYS A 140 1.83 -3.64 -20.71
C CYS A 140 1.12 -3.47 -22.07
N GLY A 141 0.50 -2.30 -22.31
CA GLY A 141 -0.18 -1.96 -23.56
C GLY A 141 0.70 -1.10 -24.49
N ASN A 142 0.08 -0.68 -25.59
CA ASN A 142 0.73 0.17 -26.60
C ASN A 142 0.33 1.66 -26.45
N THR A 143 -0.53 1.99 -25.49
CA THR A 143 -1.03 3.35 -25.31
C THR A 143 -0.46 3.92 -24.02
N ALA A 144 0.16 5.10 -24.12
CA ALA A 144 0.59 5.85 -22.92
C ALA A 144 -0.62 6.33 -22.14
N PHE A 145 -0.53 6.30 -20.82
CA PHE A 145 -1.58 6.79 -19.94
C PHE A 145 -1.03 7.71 -18.85
N PRO A 146 -1.74 8.81 -18.53
CA PRO A 146 -1.43 9.59 -17.34
C PRO A 146 -1.95 8.91 -16.10
N PHE A 147 -1.25 9.09 -14.97
CA PHE A 147 -1.73 8.60 -13.68
C PHE A 147 -1.19 9.47 -12.53
N GLN A 148 -1.86 9.36 -11.40
CA GLN A 148 -1.39 9.82 -10.10
C GLN A 148 -1.27 8.61 -9.19
N THR A 149 -0.25 8.59 -8.35
CA THR A 149 -0.06 7.52 -7.37
C THR A 149 0.41 8.08 -6.03
N LEU A 150 0.02 7.39 -4.98
CA LEU A 150 0.41 7.70 -3.61
C LEU A 150 0.36 6.44 -2.75
N GLN A 151 1.29 6.30 -1.85
CA GLN A 151 1.23 5.37 -0.74
C GLN A 151 0.64 6.13 0.46
N HIS A 152 -0.67 5.93 0.70
CA HIS A 152 -1.45 6.70 1.68
C HIS A 152 -1.20 6.21 3.11
N THR A 153 -0.03 6.54 3.65
CA THR A 153 0.46 5.99 4.90
C THR A 153 -0.24 6.62 6.11
N TYR A 154 -0.77 5.78 6.99
CA TYR A 154 -1.28 6.13 8.30
C TYR A 154 -0.23 5.77 9.35
N LEU A 155 0.47 6.78 9.86
CA LEU A 155 1.48 6.58 10.90
C LEU A 155 0.82 6.47 12.27
N SER A 156 1.32 5.57 13.11
CA SER A 156 0.93 5.47 14.52
C SER A 156 1.60 6.59 15.30
N VAL A 157 0.81 7.36 16.03
CA VAL A 157 1.26 8.35 17.01
C VAL A 157 0.75 7.96 18.40
N GLU A 158 1.45 8.37 19.43
CA GLU A 158 1.04 8.08 20.80
C GLU A 158 -0.31 8.71 21.13
N GLU A 159 -1.04 8.06 22.03
CA GLU A 159 -2.36 8.50 22.48
C GLU A 159 -2.27 9.97 22.95
N ASN A 160 -3.17 10.81 22.46
CA ASN A 160 -3.24 12.27 22.68
C ASN A 160 -2.16 13.12 22.03
N GLY A 161 -1.15 12.55 21.35
CA GLY A 161 -0.10 13.33 20.68
C GLY A 161 -0.46 13.81 19.27
N ALA A 162 -1.45 13.21 18.62
CA ALA A 162 -1.75 13.47 17.21
C ALA A 162 -2.20 14.92 16.90
N LEU A 163 -2.86 15.59 17.86
CA LEU A 163 -3.35 16.97 17.74
C LEU A 163 -2.47 17.97 18.47
N ASP A 164 -1.42 17.53 19.14
CA ASP A 164 -0.47 18.42 19.83
C ASP A 164 0.68 18.77 18.87
N PRO A 165 0.76 20.04 18.41
CA PRO A 165 1.79 20.47 17.47
C PRO A 165 3.21 20.45 18.05
N THR A 166 3.37 20.29 19.36
CA THR A 166 4.68 20.14 20.00
C THR A 166 5.18 18.68 19.95
N GLN A 167 4.26 17.72 19.76
CA GLN A 167 4.54 16.28 19.73
C GLN A 167 4.43 15.67 18.35
N CYS A 168 3.51 16.18 17.52
CA CYS A 168 3.27 15.68 16.16
C CYS A 168 3.31 16.82 15.14
N TYR A 169 4.36 16.84 14.34
CA TYR A 169 4.55 17.87 13.30
C TYR A 169 5.36 17.31 12.12
N VAL A 170 5.23 17.94 10.96
CA VAL A 170 6.00 17.62 9.75
C VAL A 170 7.01 18.74 9.52
N LYS A 171 8.25 18.37 9.21
CA LYS A 171 9.34 19.31 8.84
C LYS A 171 9.81 19.01 7.41
N GLY A 172 10.46 20.01 6.79
CA GLY A 172 11.09 19.87 5.48
C GLY A 172 10.14 20.09 4.31
N LEU A 173 9.02 20.77 4.56
CA LEU A 173 8.08 21.21 3.51
C LEU A 173 8.15 22.71 3.23
N GLU A 174 9.20 23.39 3.69
CA GLU A 174 9.39 24.83 3.46
C GLU A 174 9.64 25.07 1.95
N GLY A 175 8.76 25.87 1.33
CA GLY A 175 8.87 26.24 -0.09
C GLY A 175 8.06 25.35 -1.07
N TYR A 176 7.21 24.48 -0.54
CA TYR A 176 6.26 23.68 -1.32
C TYR A 176 4.84 24.23 -1.19
#